data_06554bcf15d38fe4ba732cbd77fb3395
#
_entry.id   06554bcf15d38fe4ba732cbd77fb3395
#
_cell.length_a   1.000
_cell.length_b   1.000
_cell.length_c   1.000
_cell.angle_alpha   90.00
_cell.angle_beta   90.00
_cell.angle_gamma   90.00
#
_symmetry.space_group_name_H-M   'P 1'
#
loop_
_entity.id
_entity.type
_entity.pdbx_description
1 polymer ?
#
loop_
_entity_poly.entity_id
_entity_poly.type
_entity_poly.pdbx_seq_one_letter_code
_entity_poly.pdbx_strand_id
1 'polypeptide(L)'
;MNEKTGNNDSVRIYFWMVHYDVSPVAPADGLITMIARVPAPHELRGADGLGEGEFTRVSIFMSVFDVHINRSPITGRITRIAYVPGKFLNADLDKASEDNERQHFLVENADGLKIGFTQIAGLVARRILSFVREGDAVNAGERVGLIRFGSRVDVYLPAGTGPRVLLGQRAIAGETVLGEIGVDPALTGSSQ
;
A
#
# COMPACT_ATOMS: atom_id res chain seq x y z
N MET A 1 -25.98 -63.12 -9.52
CA MET A 1 -25.12 -62.20 -10.25
C MET A 1 -25.69 -60.79 -10.04
N ASN A 2 -25.23 -60.08 -9.04
CA ASN A 2 -25.71 -58.72 -8.71
C ASN A 2 -24.52 -57.79 -8.73
N GLU A 3 -24.41 -57.00 -9.79
CA GLU A 3 -23.47 -55.89 -9.85
C GLU A 3 -23.99 -54.74 -8.99
N LYS A 4 -23.24 -54.39 -7.93
CA LYS A 4 -23.41 -53.15 -7.20
C LYS A 4 -22.64 -52.07 -7.93
N THR A 5 -23.32 -51.18 -8.61
CA THR A 5 -22.80 -49.93 -9.10
C THR A 5 -22.61 -48.98 -7.88
N GLY A 6 -21.37 -48.80 -7.48
CA GLY A 6 -21.02 -47.82 -6.48
C GLY A 6 -21.17 -46.40 -7.03
N ASN A 7 -22.11 -45.65 -6.49
CA ASN A 7 -22.29 -44.25 -6.78
C ASN A 7 -21.24 -43.49 -5.95
N ASN A 8 -20.22 -42.99 -6.63
CA ASN A 8 -19.15 -42.21 -5.98
C ASN A 8 -19.52 -40.71 -6.06
N ASP A 9 -20.44 -40.33 -5.18
CA ASP A 9 -20.83 -38.94 -5.04
C ASP A 9 -19.66 -38.18 -4.38
N SER A 10 -18.78 -37.72 -5.25
CA SER A 10 -17.75 -36.76 -4.86
C SER A 10 -18.42 -35.46 -4.45
N VAL A 11 -18.56 -35.23 -3.15
CA VAL A 11 -18.98 -33.92 -2.62
C VAL A 11 -17.92 -32.92 -3.00
N ARG A 12 -18.15 -32.15 -4.07
CA ARG A 12 -17.36 -30.98 -4.40
C ARG A 12 -17.72 -29.88 -3.40
N ILE A 13 -16.88 -29.71 -2.38
CA ILE A 13 -16.94 -28.54 -1.51
C ILE A 13 -16.49 -27.37 -2.35
N TYR A 14 -17.43 -26.58 -2.83
CA TYR A 14 -17.13 -25.28 -3.41
C TYR A 14 -16.78 -24.35 -2.24
N PHE A 15 -15.50 -24.15 -2.00
CA PHE A 15 -15.03 -23.01 -1.23
C PHE A 15 -15.41 -21.77 -2.04
N TRP A 16 -16.51 -21.13 -1.66
CA TRP A 16 -16.77 -19.77 -2.03
C TRP A 16 -15.70 -18.92 -1.31
N MET A 17 -14.60 -18.65 -1.99
CA MET A 17 -13.73 -17.57 -1.58
C MET A 17 -14.57 -16.30 -1.66
N VAL A 18 -15.03 -15.83 -0.51
CA VAL A 18 -15.60 -14.50 -0.40
C VAL A 18 -14.44 -13.55 -0.75
N HIS A 19 -14.42 -13.06 -1.98
CA HIS A 19 -13.56 -11.97 -2.36
C HIS A 19 -14.12 -10.76 -1.64
N TYR A 20 -13.54 -10.41 -0.51
CA TYR A 20 -13.74 -9.09 0.04
C TYR A 20 -13.11 -8.13 -0.94
N ASP A 21 -13.95 -7.27 -1.49
CA ASP A 21 -13.58 -6.23 -2.46
C ASP A 21 -12.79 -5.14 -1.74
N VAL A 22 -11.55 -5.47 -1.36
CA VAL A 22 -10.66 -4.53 -0.69
C VAL A 22 -9.87 -3.80 -1.76
N SER A 23 -10.20 -2.53 -1.93
CA SER A 23 -9.55 -1.64 -2.88
C SER A 23 -8.73 -0.59 -2.11
N PRO A 24 -7.41 -0.78 -1.96
CA PRO A 24 -6.57 0.20 -1.29
C PRO A 24 -6.64 1.56 -1.98
N VAL A 25 -6.91 2.62 -1.20
CA VAL A 25 -6.97 3.99 -1.69
C VAL A 25 -5.63 4.70 -1.52
N ALA A 26 -5.41 5.75 -2.32
CA ALA A 26 -4.21 6.57 -2.25
C ALA A 26 -4.08 7.22 -0.86
N PRO A 27 -2.94 7.07 -0.18
CA PRO A 27 -2.69 7.71 1.10
C PRO A 27 -2.27 9.18 0.98
N ALA A 28 -2.07 9.70 -0.23
CA ALA A 28 -1.57 11.04 -0.45
C ALA A 28 -2.15 11.66 -1.73
N ASP A 29 -2.27 13.00 -1.72
CA ASP A 29 -2.48 13.78 -2.94
C ASP A 29 -1.16 13.93 -3.68
N GLY A 30 -1.14 13.74 -5.00
CA GLY A 30 0.08 13.92 -5.76
C GLY A 30 0.10 13.21 -7.10
N LEU A 31 1.30 13.14 -7.67
CA LEU A 31 1.54 12.51 -8.96
C LEU A 31 2.05 11.08 -8.77
N ILE A 32 1.51 10.12 -9.50
CA ILE A 32 2.06 8.75 -9.57
C ILE A 32 3.36 8.82 -10.38
N THR A 33 4.49 8.71 -9.68
CA THR A 33 5.82 8.84 -10.32
C THR A 33 6.48 7.48 -10.56
N MET A 34 6.03 6.44 -9.88
CA MET A 34 6.61 5.11 -10.06
C MET A 34 5.60 4.01 -9.77
N ILE A 35 5.63 2.95 -10.59
CA ILE A 35 4.96 1.67 -10.37
C ILE A 35 6.01 0.60 -10.66
N ALA A 36 6.44 -0.15 -9.65
CA ALA A 36 7.52 -1.13 -9.78
C ALA A 36 7.30 -2.35 -8.89
N ARG A 37 7.82 -3.51 -9.30
CA ARG A 37 7.90 -4.67 -8.41
C ARG A 37 9.17 -4.57 -7.57
N VAL A 38 9.01 -4.62 -6.27
CA VAL A 38 10.10 -4.48 -5.30
C VAL A 38 9.85 -5.38 -4.09
N PRO A 39 10.89 -5.81 -3.38
CA PRO A 39 10.72 -6.44 -2.07
C PRO A 39 10.17 -5.42 -1.06
N ALA A 40 9.47 -5.90 -0.03
CA ALA A 40 9.04 -5.03 1.07
C ALA A 40 10.26 -4.37 1.74
N PRO A 41 10.14 -3.16 2.29
CA PRO A 41 11.17 -2.57 3.15
C PRO A 41 11.52 -3.51 4.30
N HIS A 42 12.80 -3.53 4.69
CA HIS A 42 13.28 -4.41 5.77
C HIS A 42 12.44 -4.26 7.04
N GLU A 43 12.07 -3.05 7.39
CA GLU A 43 11.30 -2.70 8.59
C GLU A 43 9.86 -3.24 8.58
N LEU A 44 9.34 -3.56 7.38
CA LEU A 44 7.99 -4.13 7.20
C LEU A 44 8.00 -5.64 6.91
N ARG A 45 9.17 -6.30 6.83
CA ARG A 45 9.27 -7.75 6.61
C ARG A 45 9.03 -8.57 7.87
N GLY A 46 9.11 -9.89 7.72
CA GLY A 46 8.99 -10.88 8.78
C GLY A 46 7.57 -11.43 8.92
N ALA A 47 7.41 -12.41 9.82
CA ALA A 47 6.15 -13.16 10.00
C ALA A 47 4.97 -12.26 10.40
N ASP A 48 5.22 -11.25 11.24
CA ASP A 48 4.21 -10.29 11.67
C ASP A 48 4.11 -9.07 10.73
N GLY A 49 4.91 -9.05 9.65
CA GLY A 49 4.97 -8.00 8.67
C GLY A 49 4.27 -8.37 7.37
N LEU A 50 4.76 -7.79 6.26
CA LEU A 50 4.32 -8.09 4.90
C LEU A 50 4.78 -9.47 4.42
N GLY A 51 5.70 -10.13 5.15
CA GLY A 51 6.33 -11.36 4.73
C GLY A 51 7.48 -11.11 3.73
N GLU A 52 7.91 -12.23 3.11
CA GLU A 52 8.92 -12.24 2.06
C GLU A 52 8.22 -12.25 0.69
N GLY A 53 8.90 -11.75 -0.33
CA GLY A 53 8.38 -11.72 -1.70
C GLY A 53 8.37 -10.34 -2.31
N GLU A 54 7.80 -10.27 -3.50
CA GLU A 54 7.68 -9.01 -4.25
C GLU A 54 6.30 -8.39 -4.09
N PHE A 55 6.30 -7.08 -3.99
CA PHE A 55 5.12 -6.23 -3.91
C PHE A 55 5.10 -5.26 -5.09
N THR A 56 3.91 -4.87 -5.51
CA THR A 56 3.78 -3.75 -6.44
C THR A 56 3.86 -2.46 -5.63
N ARG A 57 4.98 -1.74 -5.73
CA ARG A 57 5.13 -0.41 -5.14
C ARG A 57 4.51 0.62 -6.06
N VAL A 58 3.59 1.41 -5.52
CA VAL A 58 3.05 2.61 -6.14
C VAL A 58 3.59 3.82 -5.37
N SER A 59 4.33 4.70 -6.06
CA SER A 59 4.93 5.90 -5.46
C SER A 59 4.16 7.15 -5.86
N ILE A 60 3.76 7.95 -4.88
CA ILE A 60 3.00 9.18 -5.02
C ILE A 60 3.87 10.35 -4.57
N PHE A 61 4.31 11.18 -5.50
CA PHE A 61 5.07 12.39 -5.22
C PHE A 61 4.13 13.56 -4.91
N MET A 62 4.34 14.18 -3.76
CA MET A 62 3.60 15.37 -3.31
C MET A 62 4.47 16.61 -3.55
N SER A 63 4.07 17.46 -4.48
CA SER A 63 4.70 18.76 -4.71
C SER A 63 4.40 19.72 -3.56
N VAL A 64 5.08 20.86 -3.51
CA VAL A 64 4.84 21.87 -2.46
C VAL A 64 3.41 22.43 -2.45
N PHE A 65 2.66 22.27 -3.54
CA PHE A 65 1.28 22.73 -3.69
C PHE A 65 0.23 21.67 -3.34
N ASP A 66 0.64 20.44 -3.10
CA ASP A 66 -0.29 19.36 -2.77
C ASP A 66 -0.61 19.35 -1.26
N VAL A 67 -1.70 18.68 -0.88
CA VAL A 67 -2.05 18.48 0.54
C VAL A 67 -1.14 17.43 1.14
N HIS A 68 -0.43 17.79 2.20
CA HIS A 68 0.59 16.95 2.83
C HIS A 68 0.07 16.10 4.00
N ILE A 69 -1.24 15.96 4.14
CA ILE A 69 -1.86 15.03 5.09
C ILE A 69 -1.91 13.65 4.46
N ASN A 70 -1.39 12.66 5.18
CA ASN A 70 -1.42 11.28 4.72
C ASN A 70 -2.54 10.49 5.41
N ARG A 71 -3.10 9.52 4.68
CA ARG A 71 -4.28 8.78 5.06
C ARG A 71 -4.02 7.28 5.04
N SER A 72 -4.83 6.50 5.78
CA SER A 72 -4.77 5.04 5.71
C SER A 72 -5.25 4.54 4.35
N PRO A 73 -4.52 3.63 3.69
CA PRO A 73 -4.95 3.05 2.42
C PRO A 73 -6.10 2.05 2.56
N ILE A 74 -6.28 1.43 3.71
CA ILE A 74 -7.34 0.46 4.01
C ILE A 74 -7.91 0.68 5.40
N THR A 75 -9.11 0.16 5.64
CA THR A 75 -9.66 0.01 6.99
C THR A 75 -8.97 -1.15 7.71
N GLY A 76 -8.56 -0.92 8.96
CA GLY A 76 -7.87 -1.95 9.74
C GLY A 76 -7.27 -1.42 11.03
N ARG A 77 -6.25 -2.09 11.50
CA ARG A 77 -5.47 -1.72 12.69
C ARG A 77 -4.03 -1.42 12.28
N ILE A 78 -3.46 -0.37 12.84
CA ILE A 78 -2.02 -0.09 12.72
C ILE A 78 -1.28 -1.14 13.55
N THR A 79 -0.61 -2.08 12.89
CA THR A 79 0.11 -3.17 13.57
C THR A 79 1.59 -2.87 13.75
N ARG A 80 2.13 -1.94 12.95
CA ARG A 80 3.54 -1.52 13.07
C ARG A 80 3.73 -0.09 12.59
N ILE A 81 4.57 0.65 13.33
CA ILE A 81 5.12 1.94 12.92
C ILE A 81 6.64 1.88 13.12
N ALA A 82 7.42 2.06 12.06
CA ALA A 82 8.87 2.05 12.13
C ALA A 82 9.45 3.34 11.53
N TYR A 83 10.08 4.14 12.39
CA TYR A 83 10.77 5.36 11.97
C TYR A 83 12.24 5.06 11.68
N VAL A 84 12.74 5.54 10.56
CA VAL A 84 14.14 5.41 10.14
C VAL A 84 14.70 6.80 9.86
N PRO A 85 15.69 7.27 10.65
CA PRO A 85 16.37 8.51 10.37
C PRO A 85 17.15 8.39 9.06
N GLY A 86 17.28 9.49 8.33
CA GLY A 86 17.94 9.47 7.04
C GLY A 86 18.32 10.84 6.52
N LYS A 87 18.63 10.91 5.23
CA LYS A 87 18.95 12.11 4.49
C LYS A 87 17.68 12.84 4.05
N PHE A 88 17.86 13.99 3.41
CA PHE A 88 16.79 14.79 2.81
C PHE A 88 17.12 15.07 1.34
N LEU A 89 17.19 14.00 0.54
CA LEU A 89 17.37 14.09 -0.91
C LEU A 89 16.03 14.44 -1.57
N ASN A 90 16.06 14.81 -2.86
CA ASN A 90 14.83 14.99 -3.61
C ASN A 90 14.00 13.69 -3.59
N ALA A 91 12.78 13.77 -3.08
CA ALA A 91 11.92 12.61 -2.87
C ALA A 91 11.45 11.94 -4.19
N ASP A 92 11.56 12.62 -5.33
CA ASP A 92 11.25 12.06 -6.66
C ASP A 92 12.29 11.01 -7.12
N LEU A 93 13.48 11.02 -6.53
CA LEU A 93 14.52 10.05 -6.84
C LEU A 93 14.19 8.69 -6.22
N ASP A 94 14.47 7.60 -6.95
CA ASP A 94 14.24 6.23 -6.44
C ASP A 94 15.04 5.94 -5.16
N LYS A 95 16.29 6.40 -5.10
CA LYS A 95 17.15 6.32 -3.90
C LYS A 95 16.58 6.97 -2.65
N ALA A 96 15.61 7.87 -2.78
CA ALA A 96 14.95 8.47 -1.62
C ALA A 96 14.21 7.43 -0.76
N SER A 97 13.74 6.32 -1.35
CA SER A 97 13.13 5.22 -0.60
C SER A 97 14.07 4.56 0.41
N GLU A 98 15.38 4.61 0.16
CA GLU A 98 16.39 3.93 0.98
C GLU A 98 17.21 4.89 1.84
N ASP A 99 17.51 6.08 1.31
CA ASP A 99 18.44 7.03 1.94
C ASP A 99 17.76 8.09 2.81
N ASN A 100 16.50 8.47 2.47
CA ASN A 100 15.84 9.58 3.16
C ASN A 100 15.21 9.15 4.50
N GLU A 101 15.04 10.16 5.37
CA GLU A 101 14.21 10.04 6.57
C GLU A 101 12.83 9.54 6.16
N ARG A 102 12.38 8.47 6.81
CA ARG A 102 11.14 7.79 6.45
C ARG A 102 10.43 7.19 7.65
N GLN A 103 9.15 6.99 7.51
CA GLN A 103 8.33 6.30 8.49
C GLN A 103 7.43 5.30 7.78
N HIS A 104 7.55 4.06 8.20
CA HIS A 104 6.78 2.95 7.69
C HIS A 104 5.56 2.70 8.56
N PHE A 105 4.45 2.35 7.92
CA PHE A 105 3.23 1.88 8.56
C PHE A 105 2.82 0.54 7.99
N LEU A 106 2.31 -0.31 8.84
CA LEU A 106 1.63 -1.55 8.48
C LEU A 106 0.20 -1.50 9.00
N VAL A 107 -0.76 -1.66 8.10
CA VAL A 107 -2.18 -1.76 8.43
C VAL A 107 -2.65 -3.16 8.12
N GLU A 108 -3.33 -3.79 9.05
CA GLU A 108 -3.92 -5.11 8.90
C GLU A 108 -5.43 -5.02 9.07
N ASN A 109 -6.19 -5.53 8.07
CA ASN A 109 -7.64 -5.59 8.15
C ASN A 109 -8.13 -6.79 8.97
N ALA A 110 -9.45 -6.92 9.15
CA ALA A 110 -10.05 -8.00 9.92
C ALA A 110 -9.82 -9.40 9.32
N ASP A 111 -9.54 -9.47 8.01
CA ASP A 111 -9.32 -10.72 7.27
C ASP A 111 -7.84 -11.11 7.21
N GLY A 112 -6.96 -10.36 7.88
CA GLY A 112 -5.51 -10.58 7.89
C GLY A 112 -4.78 -10.03 6.66
N LEU A 113 -5.45 -9.30 5.77
CA LEU A 113 -4.78 -8.59 4.69
C LEU A 113 -3.94 -7.45 5.26
N LYS A 114 -2.66 -7.41 4.86
CA LYS A 114 -1.69 -6.39 5.28
C LYS A 114 -1.30 -5.49 4.12
N ILE A 115 -1.38 -4.19 4.32
CA ILE A 115 -0.88 -3.16 3.40
C ILE A 115 0.17 -2.33 4.14
N GLY A 116 1.37 -2.28 3.56
CA GLY A 116 2.42 -1.38 4.01
C GLY A 116 2.40 -0.07 3.23
N PHE A 117 2.71 1.04 3.89
CA PHE A 117 3.01 2.29 3.22
C PHE A 117 4.10 3.05 3.95
N THR A 118 4.85 3.86 3.22
CA THR A 118 6.02 4.57 3.73
C THR A 118 5.92 6.05 3.42
N GLN A 119 5.95 6.87 4.45
CA GLN A 119 6.17 8.30 4.35
C GLN A 119 7.67 8.57 4.14
N ILE A 120 8.04 9.34 3.14
CA ILE A 120 9.43 9.64 2.78
C ILE A 120 9.60 11.15 2.72
N ALA A 121 10.45 11.69 3.59
CA ALA A 121 10.79 13.10 3.60
C ALA A 121 11.57 13.48 2.33
N GLY A 122 11.39 14.69 1.85
CA GLY A 122 12.14 15.23 0.72
C GLY A 122 13.10 16.32 1.11
N LEU A 123 13.64 17.01 0.12
CA LEU A 123 14.68 18.04 0.29
C LEU A 123 14.25 19.19 1.21
N VAL A 124 12.99 19.60 1.15
CA VAL A 124 12.41 20.70 1.94
C VAL A 124 11.69 20.18 3.19
N ALA A 125 11.14 18.97 3.10
CA ALA A 125 10.45 18.31 4.20
C ALA A 125 11.46 17.78 5.22
N ARG A 126 11.48 18.38 6.40
CA ARG A 126 12.38 17.97 7.48
C ARG A 126 11.64 17.39 8.68
N ARG A 127 10.41 16.94 8.49
CA ARG A 127 9.63 16.37 9.60
C ARG A 127 8.49 15.50 9.10
N ILE A 128 8.48 14.27 9.58
CA ILE A 128 7.38 13.33 9.48
C ILE A 128 6.66 13.33 10.83
N LEU A 129 5.33 13.41 10.81
CA LEU A 129 4.50 13.36 12.01
C LEU A 129 3.48 12.23 11.87
N SER A 130 3.40 11.38 12.89
CA SER A 130 2.32 10.41 13.04
C SER A 130 1.21 10.98 13.90
N PHE A 131 -0.05 10.75 13.52
CA PHE A 131 -1.25 11.08 14.30
C PHE A 131 -1.81 9.85 15.01
N VAL A 132 -1.28 8.65 14.67
CA VAL A 132 -1.71 7.36 15.18
C VAL A 132 -0.56 6.62 15.83
N ARG A 133 -0.89 5.58 16.60
CA ARG A 133 0.05 4.68 17.28
C ARG A 133 -0.23 3.25 16.87
N GLU A 134 0.70 2.37 17.13
CA GLU A 134 0.47 0.93 17.01
C GLU A 134 -0.68 0.52 17.93
N GLY A 135 -1.57 -0.31 17.39
CA GLY A 135 -2.81 -0.72 18.04
C GLY A 135 -4.05 0.11 17.69
N ASP A 136 -3.90 1.31 17.13
CA ASP A 136 -5.04 2.16 16.76
C ASP A 136 -5.82 1.54 15.59
N ALA A 137 -7.16 1.59 15.69
CA ALA A 137 -8.05 1.29 14.58
C ALA A 137 -8.17 2.52 13.67
N VAL A 138 -8.16 2.29 12.36
CA VAL A 138 -8.28 3.35 11.34
C VAL A 138 -9.23 2.91 10.22
N ASN A 139 -9.92 3.85 9.63
CA ASN A 139 -10.71 3.63 8.43
C ASN A 139 -9.89 3.97 7.17
N ALA A 140 -10.22 3.36 6.03
CA ALA A 140 -9.68 3.80 4.75
C ALA A 140 -9.95 5.30 4.55
N GLY A 141 -8.92 6.04 4.13
CA GLY A 141 -8.98 7.49 3.98
C GLY A 141 -8.87 8.30 5.29
N GLU A 142 -8.79 7.67 6.45
CA GLU A 142 -8.56 8.36 7.73
C GLU A 142 -7.15 8.95 7.82
N ARG A 143 -7.01 10.12 8.43
CA ARG A 143 -5.74 10.84 8.57
C ARG A 143 -4.83 10.14 9.57
N VAL A 144 -3.64 9.73 9.12
CA VAL A 144 -2.67 8.99 9.93
C VAL A 144 -1.36 9.75 10.17
N GLY A 145 -1.12 10.81 9.43
CA GLY A 145 0.08 11.60 9.61
C GLY A 145 0.21 12.73 8.60
N LEU A 146 1.37 13.39 8.63
CA LEU A 146 1.72 14.40 7.64
C LEU A 146 3.23 14.41 7.39
N ILE A 147 3.62 14.85 6.18
CA ILE A 147 5.00 15.15 5.80
C ILE A 147 4.99 16.56 5.25
N ARG A 148 5.94 17.42 5.66
CA ARG A 148 6.00 18.79 5.10
C ARG A 148 6.72 18.77 3.76
N PHE A 149 6.21 19.53 2.82
CA PHE A 149 6.58 19.95 1.45
C PHE A 149 7.63 19.15 0.66
N GLY A 150 7.26 18.73 -0.56
CA GLY A 150 8.15 18.06 -1.50
C GLY A 150 8.57 16.67 -0.99
N SER A 151 7.60 15.79 -0.80
CA SER A 151 7.75 14.49 -0.18
C SER A 151 7.13 13.39 -1.05
N ARG A 152 7.26 12.13 -0.63
CA ARG A 152 6.69 10.99 -1.34
C ARG A 152 6.04 10.02 -0.37
N VAL A 153 5.00 9.33 -0.83
CA VAL A 153 4.45 8.16 -0.14
C VAL A 153 4.53 6.96 -1.08
N ASP A 154 5.13 5.88 -0.60
CA ASP A 154 5.18 4.59 -1.27
C ASP A 154 4.15 3.65 -0.64
N VAL A 155 3.34 2.96 -1.47
CA VAL A 155 2.37 1.94 -1.04
C VAL A 155 2.79 0.60 -1.61
N TYR A 156 2.74 -0.45 -0.79
CA TYR A 156 3.14 -1.81 -1.16
C TYR A 156 1.90 -2.68 -1.27
N LEU A 157 1.46 -2.91 -2.50
CA LEU A 157 0.34 -3.80 -2.82
C LEU A 157 0.84 -5.25 -2.90
N PRO A 158 0.13 -6.22 -2.31
CA PRO A 158 0.54 -7.62 -2.32
C PRO A 158 0.58 -8.21 -3.72
N ALA A 159 1.29 -9.33 -3.87
CA ALA A 159 1.35 -10.08 -5.11
C ALA A 159 -0.06 -10.44 -5.62
N GLY A 160 -0.24 -10.45 -6.94
CA GLY A 160 -1.55 -10.70 -7.57
C GLY A 160 -2.51 -9.50 -7.53
N THR A 161 -2.00 -8.31 -7.16
CA THR A 161 -2.76 -7.06 -7.20
C THR A 161 -2.25 -6.19 -8.34
N GLY A 162 -3.03 -6.06 -9.40
CA GLY A 162 -2.74 -5.16 -10.50
C GLY A 162 -3.03 -3.70 -10.12
N PRO A 163 -2.11 -2.76 -10.38
CA PRO A 163 -2.35 -1.35 -10.13
C PRO A 163 -3.51 -0.82 -10.98
N ARG A 164 -4.36 0.00 -10.36
CA ARG A 164 -5.51 0.69 -11.00
C ARG A 164 -5.19 2.16 -11.29
N VAL A 165 -3.93 2.51 -11.30
CA VAL A 165 -3.41 3.84 -11.62
C VAL A 165 -2.32 3.75 -12.67
N LEU A 166 -2.05 4.86 -13.35
CA LEU A 166 -1.04 4.99 -14.40
C LEU A 166 0.06 5.96 -13.97
N LEU A 167 1.26 5.79 -14.53
CA LEU A 167 2.34 6.77 -14.39
C LEU A 167 1.87 8.13 -14.92
N GLY A 168 2.16 9.20 -14.19
CA GLY A 168 1.73 10.57 -14.53
C GLY A 168 0.29 10.91 -14.12
N GLN A 169 -0.50 9.95 -13.66
CA GLN A 169 -1.83 10.21 -13.13
C GLN A 169 -1.75 10.95 -11.79
N ARG A 170 -2.69 11.88 -11.56
CA ARG A 170 -2.88 12.48 -10.23
C ARG A 170 -3.73 11.58 -9.36
N ALA A 171 -3.27 11.38 -8.14
CA ALA A 171 -4.01 10.69 -7.08
C ALA A 171 -4.61 11.71 -6.11
N ILE A 172 -5.78 11.39 -5.59
CA ILE A 172 -6.48 12.11 -4.53
C ILE A 172 -6.50 11.23 -3.29
N ALA A 173 -5.99 11.75 -2.18
CA ALA A 173 -5.87 11.02 -0.92
C ALA A 173 -7.23 10.57 -0.37
N GLY A 174 -7.38 9.28 -0.11
CA GLY A 174 -8.62 8.67 0.38
C GLY A 174 -9.68 8.40 -0.68
N GLU A 175 -9.42 8.73 -1.97
CA GLU A 175 -10.40 8.57 -3.05
C GLU A 175 -9.86 7.70 -4.20
N THR A 176 -8.65 7.97 -4.68
CA THR A 176 -8.10 7.24 -5.83
C THR A 176 -7.78 5.80 -5.45
N VAL A 177 -8.43 4.84 -6.09
CA VAL A 177 -8.16 3.40 -5.93
C VAL A 177 -6.80 3.08 -6.57
N LEU A 178 -5.87 2.54 -5.78
CA LEU A 178 -4.53 2.17 -6.24
C LEU A 178 -4.46 0.76 -6.82
N GLY A 179 -5.31 -0.15 -6.35
CA GLY A 179 -5.35 -1.54 -6.76
C GLY A 179 -6.61 -2.22 -6.27
N GLU A 180 -6.86 -3.41 -6.76
CA GLU A 180 -7.96 -4.28 -6.35
C GLU A 180 -7.36 -5.64 -6.00
N ILE A 181 -7.47 -6.02 -4.73
CA ILE A 181 -6.77 -7.19 -4.20
C ILE A 181 -7.24 -8.47 -4.90
N GLY A 182 -6.27 -9.26 -5.38
CA GLY A 182 -6.54 -10.52 -6.10
C GLY A 182 -6.98 -10.34 -7.55
N VAL A 183 -6.99 -9.11 -8.07
CA VAL A 183 -7.31 -8.82 -9.47
C VAL A 183 -6.06 -8.39 -10.23
N ASP A 184 -5.66 -9.22 -11.18
CA ASP A 184 -4.59 -9.00 -12.17
C ASP A 184 -5.21 -9.27 -13.58
N PRO A 185 -4.97 -8.49 -14.62
CA PRO A 185 -3.81 -7.65 -14.85
C PRO A 185 -3.99 -6.17 -14.43
N ALA A 186 -2.85 -5.44 -14.44
CA ALA A 186 -2.79 -3.99 -14.30
C ALA A 186 -3.59 -3.26 -15.40
N LEU A 187 -3.99 -2.02 -15.13
CA LEU A 187 -4.48 -1.13 -16.18
C LEU A 187 -3.36 -0.86 -17.20
N THR A 188 -3.74 -0.85 -18.47
CA THR A 188 -2.86 -0.45 -19.57
C THR A 188 -3.34 0.87 -20.14
N GLY A 189 -2.44 1.82 -20.32
CA GLY A 189 -2.74 3.15 -20.86
C GLY A 189 -1.60 4.12 -20.62
N SER A 190 -1.75 5.35 -21.14
CA SER A 190 -0.88 6.47 -20.83
C SER A 190 -1.73 7.65 -20.39
N SER A 191 -1.33 8.35 -19.32
CA SER A 191 -1.88 9.65 -19.00
C SER A 191 -1.31 10.68 -20.00
N GLN A 192 -2.16 11.51 -20.54
CA GLN A 192 -1.76 12.64 -21.40
C GLN A 192 -1.49 13.87 -20.56
#